data_153b551339149e74f5205ed761726b12
#
_entry.id   153b551339149e74f5205ed761726b12
#
_cell.length_a   1.000
_cell.length_b   1.000
_cell.length_c   1.000
_cell.angle_alpha   90.00
_cell.angle_beta   90.00
_cell.angle_gamma   90.00
#
_symmetry.space_group_name_H-M   'P 1'
#
loop_
_entity.id
_entity.type
_entity.pdbx_description
1 polymer ?
#
loop_
_entity_poly.entity_id
_entity_poly.type
_entity_poly.pdbx_seq_one_letter_code
_entity_poly.pdbx_strand_id
1 'polypeptide(L)'
;MRFCFPLVATLLLVLVLSVSICTSCSDEERFPSDAHGSLSFSVDTLEMDTLIAGEVSPTRRLVIRNNSNDPLRIVGISFLQGKSEGFRVIVDGIRVTDTLTVPIDCRSGDSLQVFVQTLLPESGEDHPVHHKAVLAFTLANGICQQLCLSAWGQDVVTLSPLVSPSGVTLQAGKPYLVRDSLVVPFGASLTLQPGVTLLFRSNAYMRIEGSLIAKGTLEAPICFRGNRMDYMFPNQPYDRISGQWQGIIIGSRCTGIDMDFCDIHSGSYGLFFEGTDASETSPLMTIRNSIIHNMSGHGIEAHNSHLHIGNSQITNAGGNCISIYGGKHEFIHCTIGQFYPFSALSGPALYLANSYSGTFCPLYQADFINCIITGYSDDDIIGESIGDDDETHPFRYRFSHCLLNTPEVVDPLFISNVWESKEHKVMHENNFTGFIPPSLIYGFQLDSLSSAIGIGDTLATLRYPLDRKGKNRLSDHRSDAGCYEYSSPPTLW
;
A
#
# COMPACT_ATOMS: atom_id res chain seq x y z
N MET A 1 19.64 -88.24 -0.65
CA MET A 1 18.28 -87.68 -0.85
C MET A 1 17.78 -86.98 0.41
N ARG A 2 18.37 -85.93 0.87
CA ARG A 2 17.92 -85.24 2.13
C ARG A 2 18.07 -83.67 2.10
N PHE A 3 18.13 -83.06 0.91
CA PHE A 3 18.31 -81.62 0.85
C PHE A 3 17.21 -80.83 0.08
N CYS A 4 16.15 -81.44 -0.41
CA CYS A 4 15.13 -80.75 -1.19
C CYS A 4 13.90 -80.26 -0.35
N PHE A 5 13.70 -80.78 0.82
CA PHE A 5 12.49 -80.44 1.62
C PHE A 5 12.46 -79.01 2.18
N PRO A 6 13.60 -78.50 2.73
CA PRO A 6 13.58 -77.11 3.25
C PRO A 6 13.52 -76.02 2.16
N LEU A 7 14.09 -76.30 0.97
CA LEU A 7 14.05 -75.35 -0.18
C LEU A 7 12.65 -75.16 -0.72
N VAL A 8 11.88 -76.28 -0.85
CA VAL A 8 10.51 -76.23 -1.32
C VAL A 8 9.60 -75.56 -0.30
N ALA A 9 9.81 -75.81 0.99
CA ALA A 9 9.04 -75.14 2.08
C ALA A 9 9.30 -73.61 2.13
N THR A 10 10.55 -73.18 1.96
CA THR A 10 10.90 -71.75 1.89
C THR A 10 10.34 -71.09 0.60
N LEU A 11 10.39 -71.76 -0.54
CA LEU A 11 9.79 -71.23 -1.78
C LEU A 11 8.28 -71.10 -1.69
N LEU A 12 7.59 -72.06 -1.06
CA LEU A 12 6.14 -72.02 -0.78
C LEU A 12 5.79 -70.91 0.21
N LEU A 13 6.60 -70.71 1.23
CA LEU A 13 6.40 -69.63 2.20
C LEU A 13 6.58 -68.23 1.56
N VAL A 14 7.59 -68.07 0.72
CA VAL A 14 7.81 -66.85 -0.04
C VAL A 14 6.70 -66.61 -1.06
N LEU A 15 6.16 -67.66 -1.70
CA LEU A 15 5.06 -67.53 -2.62
C LEU A 15 3.76 -67.15 -1.89
N VAL A 16 3.50 -67.74 -0.71
CA VAL A 16 2.33 -67.38 0.07
C VAL A 16 2.47 -65.98 0.65
N LEU A 17 3.65 -65.54 1.08
CA LEU A 17 3.88 -64.15 1.48
C LEU A 17 3.74 -63.17 0.31
N SER A 18 4.24 -63.50 -0.89
CA SER A 18 4.11 -62.65 -2.03
C SER A 18 2.67 -62.54 -2.54
N VAL A 19 1.85 -63.58 -2.45
CA VAL A 19 0.41 -63.54 -2.75
C VAL A 19 -0.34 -62.74 -1.70
N SER A 20 0.07 -62.77 -0.44
CA SER A 20 -0.57 -61.98 0.62
C SER A 20 -0.26 -60.48 0.50
N ILE A 21 0.89 -60.09 -0.12
CA ILE A 21 1.25 -58.71 -0.37
C ILE A 21 0.52 -58.17 -1.61
N CYS A 22 0.08 -59.03 -2.54
CA CYS A 22 -0.66 -58.64 -3.73
C CYS A 22 -2.18 -58.52 -3.55
N THR A 23 -2.73 -58.82 -2.38
CA THR A 23 -4.07 -58.36 -2.00
C THR A 23 -3.99 -56.93 -1.47
N SER A 24 -3.53 -56.02 -2.35
CA SER A 24 -3.83 -54.62 -2.22
C SER A 24 -5.34 -54.48 -2.18
N CYS A 25 -5.87 -54.00 -1.06
CA CYS A 25 -7.28 -53.69 -0.93
C CYS A 25 -7.71 -52.79 -2.08
N SER A 26 -8.34 -53.35 -3.09
CA SER A 26 -9.27 -52.63 -3.91
C SER A 26 -10.60 -52.60 -3.14
N ASP A 27 -10.64 -52.01 -1.99
CA ASP A 27 -11.90 -51.54 -1.43
C ASP A 27 -12.42 -50.53 -2.43
N GLU A 28 -13.32 -50.93 -3.33
CA GLU A 28 -14.15 -50.03 -4.09
C GLU A 28 -14.89 -49.19 -3.04
N GLU A 29 -14.36 -47.96 -2.78
CA GLU A 29 -15.05 -47.05 -1.90
C GLU A 29 -16.47 -46.84 -2.42
N ARG A 30 -17.44 -47.26 -1.63
CA ARG A 30 -18.85 -47.06 -1.91
C ARG A 30 -19.25 -45.68 -1.39
N PHE A 31 -19.83 -44.86 -2.28
CA PHE A 31 -20.44 -43.58 -1.91
C PHE A 31 -21.97 -43.77 -1.84
N PRO A 32 -22.49 -44.21 -0.68
CA PRO A 32 -23.91 -44.56 -0.57
C PRO A 32 -24.77 -43.30 -0.68
N SER A 33 -25.93 -43.41 -1.31
CA SER A 33 -26.91 -42.32 -1.40
C SER A 33 -27.64 -42.06 -0.08
N ASP A 34 -27.52 -42.95 0.89
CA ASP A 34 -28.06 -42.86 2.24
C ASP A 34 -26.99 -42.42 3.27
N ALA A 35 -25.81 -41.99 2.79
CA ALA A 35 -24.77 -41.46 3.67
C ALA A 35 -25.28 -40.31 4.55
N HIS A 36 -24.93 -40.37 5.82
CA HIS A 36 -25.28 -39.31 6.76
C HIS A 36 -24.15 -38.29 6.84
N GLY A 37 -24.44 -37.04 6.49
CA GLY A 37 -23.48 -35.97 6.59
C GLY A 37 -23.67 -34.87 5.57
N SER A 38 -22.97 -33.79 5.81
CA SER A 38 -22.91 -32.62 4.93
C SER A 38 -21.48 -32.12 4.83
N LEU A 39 -21.21 -31.36 3.78
CA LEU A 39 -19.91 -30.70 3.60
C LEU A 39 -19.79 -29.51 4.57
N SER A 40 -18.57 -29.24 5.01
CA SER A 40 -18.22 -28.06 5.80
C SER A 40 -17.41 -27.12 4.92
N PHE A 41 -17.89 -25.89 4.73
CA PHE A 41 -17.19 -24.85 3.98
C PHE A 41 -16.29 -24.04 4.95
N SER A 42 -15.09 -23.68 4.51
CA SER A 42 -14.19 -22.85 5.31
C SER A 42 -14.72 -21.43 5.51
N VAL A 43 -15.64 -20.98 4.67
CA VAL A 43 -16.38 -19.72 4.77
C VAL A 43 -17.80 -19.91 4.23
N ASP A 44 -18.77 -19.18 4.75
CA ASP A 44 -20.16 -19.20 4.24
C ASP A 44 -20.32 -18.27 3.03
N THR A 45 -19.52 -17.21 3.00
CA THR A 45 -19.44 -16.26 1.87
C THR A 45 -17.97 -16.03 1.53
N LEU A 46 -17.62 -16.21 0.26
CA LEU A 46 -16.32 -15.82 -0.26
C LEU A 46 -16.39 -14.38 -0.77
N GLU A 47 -15.79 -13.47 -0.02
CA GLU A 47 -15.63 -12.07 -0.42
C GLU A 47 -14.37 -11.92 -1.28
N MET A 48 -14.54 -11.29 -2.46
CA MET A 48 -13.45 -10.99 -3.39
C MET A 48 -13.03 -9.52 -3.32
N ASP A 49 -13.66 -8.74 -2.44
CA ASP A 49 -13.46 -7.29 -2.25
C ASP A 49 -13.77 -6.46 -3.51
N THR A 50 -13.11 -5.29 -3.67
CA THR A 50 -13.25 -4.44 -4.85
C THR A 50 -12.20 -4.78 -5.90
N LEU A 51 -12.66 -5.00 -7.13
CA LEU A 51 -11.85 -5.45 -8.27
C LEU A 51 -12.10 -4.54 -9.47
N ILE A 52 -11.14 -4.44 -10.37
CA ILE A 52 -11.33 -3.70 -11.63
C ILE A 52 -12.27 -4.52 -12.54
N ALA A 53 -13.37 -3.92 -12.96
CA ALA A 53 -14.29 -4.50 -13.94
C ALA A 53 -13.60 -4.66 -15.31
N GLY A 54 -13.98 -5.71 -16.06
CA GLY A 54 -13.33 -6.02 -17.33
C GLY A 54 -11.94 -6.65 -17.22
N GLU A 55 -11.40 -6.85 -16.01
CA GLU A 55 -10.12 -7.53 -15.78
C GLU A 55 -10.29 -8.83 -14.97
N VAL A 56 -9.40 -9.80 -15.22
CA VAL A 56 -9.41 -11.06 -14.46
C VAL A 56 -8.81 -10.81 -13.09
N SER A 57 -9.54 -11.18 -12.04
CA SER A 57 -9.09 -11.04 -10.67
C SER A 57 -7.95 -12.00 -10.30
N PRO A 58 -7.21 -11.72 -9.20
CA PRO A 58 -6.45 -12.76 -8.53
C PRO A 58 -7.35 -13.93 -8.11
N THR A 59 -6.75 -15.12 -7.99
CA THR A 59 -7.44 -16.33 -7.55
C THR A 59 -7.57 -16.33 -6.03
N ARG A 60 -8.81 -16.52 -5.54
CA ARG A 60 -9.08 -16.83 -4.14
C ARG A 60 -9.32 -18.31 -3.97
N ARG A 61 -8.85 -18.86 -2.86
CA ARG A 61 -8.98 -20.27 -2.51
C ARG A 61 -9.86 -20.43 -1.29
N LEU A 62 -10.76 -21.40 -1.33
CA LEU A 62 -11.45 -21.92 -0.14
C LEU A 62 -11.37 -23.45 -0.11
N VAL A 63 -11.67 -24.03 1.02
CA VAL A 63 -11.62 -25.46 1.26
C VAL A 63 -13.01 -25.96 1.68
N ILE A 64 -13.46 -27.03 1.04
CA ILE A 64 -14.63 -27.79 1.43
C ILE A 64 -14.16 -29.08 2.10
N ARG A 65 -14.70 -29.42 3.28
CA ARG A 65 -14.30 -30.60 4.04
C ARG A 65 -15.48 -31.54 4.26
N ASN A 66 -15.22 -32.83 4.20
CA ASN A 66 -16.11 -33.84 4.72
C ASN A 66 -15.69 -34.22 6.14
N ASN A 67 -16.36 -33.66 7.13
CA ASN A 67 -16.09 -33.96 8.54
C ASN A 67 -16.97 -35.13 9.06
N SER A 68 -17.78 -35.79 8.17
CA SER A 68 -18.59 -36.96 8.55
C SER A 68 -17.77 -38.24 8.47
N ASN A 69 -18.31 -39.30 9.11
CA ASN A 69 -17.71 -40.64 9.05
C ASN A 69 -17.96 -41.32 7.71
N ASP A 70 -18.95 -40.87 6.94
CA ASP A 70 -19.33 -41.45 5.66
C ASP A 70 -18.66 -40.69 4.50
N PRO A 71 -18.23 -41.36 3.43
CA PRO A 71 -17.80 -40.73 2.21
C PRO A 71 -18.98 -40.06 1.51
N LEU A 72 -18.81 -38.82 1.05
CA LEU A 72 -19.83 -38.03 0.39
C LEU A 72 -19.52 -37.87 -1.10
N ARG A 73 -20.56 -37.92 -1.95
CA ARG A 73 -20.44 -37.66 -3.37
C ARG A 73 -21.27 -36.43 -3.74
N ILE A 74 -20.60 -35.45 -4.37
CA ILE A 74 -21.24 -34.31 -5.01
C ILE A 74 -21.68 -34.76 -6.39
N VAL A 75 -22.98 -34.77 -6.68
CA VAL A 75 -23.55 -35.19 -7.95
C VAL A 75 -23.89 -34.02 -8.87
N GLY A 76 -23.83 -32.78 -8.33
CA GLY A 76 -24.04 -31.58 -9.12
C GLY A 76 -23.54 -30.35 -8.45
N ILE A 77 -22.98 -29.44 -9.24
CA ILE A 77 -22.61 -28.08 -8.82
C ILE A 77 -23.17 -27.12 -9.84
N SER A 78 -23.93 -26.13 -9.43
CA SER A 78 -24.53 -25.16 -10.36
C SER A 78 -24.63 -23.77 -9.73
N PHE A 79 -24.58 -22.75 -10.57
CA PHE A 79 -24.98 -21.42 -10.17
C PHE A 79 -26.50 -21.34 -10.03
N LEU A 80 -27.00 -20.86 -8.91
CA LEU A 80 -28.44 -20.63 -8.75
C LEU A 80 -28.93 -19.61 -9.79
N GLN A 81 -30.10 -19.89 -10.36
CA GLN A 81 -30.69 -19.10 -11.46
C GLN A 81 -29.83 -19.09 -12.76
N GLY A 82 -28.83 -19.95 -12.89
CA GLY A 82 -27.94 -20.03 -14.06
C GLY A 82 -27.06 -18.82 -14.27
N LYS A 83 -26.84 -17.96 -13.23
CA LYS A 83 -26.10 -16.72 -13.36
C LYS A 83 -24.80 -16.77 -12.57
N SER A 84 -23.68 -16.80 -13.27
CA SER A 84 -22.34 -16.71 -12.66
C SER A 84 -21.94 -15.29 -12.26
N GLU A 85 -22.61 -14.26 -12.78
CA GLU A 85 -22.32 -12.83 -12.52
C GLU A 85 -20.83 -12.47 -12.69
N GLY A 86 -20.13 -13.15 -13.60
CA GLY A 86 -18.70 -12.98 -13.85
C GLY A 86 -17.78 -13.85 -12.99
N PHE A 87 -18.31 -14.64 -12.04
CA PHE A 87 -17.51 -15.60 -11.27
C PHE A 87 -17.10 -16.81 -12.08
N ARG A 88 -15.86 -17.25 -11.93
CA ARG A 88 -15.26 -18.44 -12.54
C ARG A 88 -14.79 -19.35 -11.43
N VAL A 89 -15.34 -20.56 -11.36
CA VAL A 89 -15.10 -21.50 -10.26
C VAL A 89 -14.48 -22.79 -10.77
N ILE A 90 -13.48 -23.28 -10.04
CA ILE A 90 -12.88 -24.60 -10.26
C ILE A 90 -13.00 -25.35 -8.92
N VAL A 91 -13.60 -26.55 -8.96
CA VAL A 91 -13.73 -27.44 -7.81
C VAL A 91 -12.95 -28.70 -8.09
N ASP A 92 -11.97 -29.00 -7.28
CA ASP A 92 -11.10 -30.18 -7.41
C ASP A 92 -10.53 -30.38 -8.84
N GLY A 93 -10.03 -29.27 -9.43
CA GLY A 93 -9.49 -29.25 -10.79
C GLY A 93 -10.54 -29.20 -11.91
N ILE A 94 -11.83 -29.33 -11.62
CA ILE A 94 -12.89 -29.31 -12.59
C ILE A 94 -13.56 -27.93 -12.65
N ARG A 95 -13.60 -27.33 -13.85
CA ARG A 95 -14.23 -26.03 -14.05
C ARG A 95 -15.76 -26.16 -14.01
N VAL A 96 -16.39 -25.37 -13.16
CA VAL A 96 -17.84 -25.19 -13.13
C VAL A 96 -18.21 -24.18 -14.20
N THR A 97 -18.98 -24.61 -15.18
CA THR A 97 -19.64 -23.74 -16.17
C THR A 97 -21.01 -23.32 -15.61
N ASP A 98 -22.10 -23.54 -16.36
CA ASP A 98 -23.45 -23.26 -15.83
C ASP A 98 -23.89 -24.33 -14.84
N THR A 99 -23.60 -25.58 -15.17
CA THR A 99 -23.88 -26.76 -14.33
C THR A 99 -22.79 -27.80 -14.52
N LEU A 100 -22.23 -28.31 -13.41
CA LEU A 100 -21.32 -29.43 -13.41
C LEU A 100 -22.08 -30.68 -12.97
N THR A 101 -22.10 -31.70 -13.81
CA THR A 101 -22.77 -33.00 -13.54
C THR A 101 -21.78 -34.15 -13.37
N VAL A 102 -20.47 -33.88 -13.46
CA VAL A 102 -19.42 -34.87 -13.18
C VAL A 102 -19.37 -35.09 -11.68
N PRO A 103 -19.53 -36.31 -11.17
CA PRO A 103 -19.49 -36.55 -9.74
C PRO A 103 -18.09 -36.30 -9.19
N ILE A 104 -18.04 -35.65 -8.03
CA ILE A 104 -16.82 -35.39 -7.24
C ILE A 104 -16.96 -36.13 -5.93
N ASP A 105 -15.99 -36.97 -5.63
CA ASP A 105 -15.97 -37.80 -4.45
C ASP A 105 -15.15 -37.09 -3.34
N CYS A 106 -15.68 -37.05 -2.11
CA CYS A 106 -15.01 -36.51 -0.93
C CYS A 106 -15.04 -37.56 0.18
N ARG A 107 -13.92 -38.21 0.44
CA ARG A 107 -13.78 -39.23 1.46
C ARG A 107 -14.04 -38.71 2.85
N SER A 108 -14.33 -39.58 3.78
CA SER A 108 -14.40 -39.23 5.21
C SER A 108 -13.08 -38.60 5.65
N GLY A 109 -13.14 -37.40 6.28
CA GLY A 109 -11.98 -36.64 6.74
C GLY A 109 -11.18 -35.92 5.64
N ASP A 110 -11.57 -36.06 4.37
CA ASP A 110 -10.87 -35.45 3.23
C ASP A 110 -11.40 -34.03 2.92
N SER A 111 -10.69 -33.33 2.02
CA SER A 111 -11.04 -31.98 1.62
C SER A 111 -10.84 -31.73 0.14
N LEU A 112 -11.73 -30.92 -0.43
CA LEU A 112 -11.70 -30.46 -1.81
C LEU A 112 -11.25 -28.99 -1.87
N GLN A 113 -10.46 -28.67 -2.89
CA GLN A 113 -10.02 -27.30 -3.16
C GLN A 113 -10.99 -26.61 -4.10
N VAL A 114 -11.39 -25.39 -3.75
CA VAL A 114 -12.18 -24.53 -4.60
C VAL A 114 -11.38 -23.27 -4.90
N PHE A 115 -11.21 -23.00 -6.19
CA PHE A 115 -10.55 -21.79 -6.68
C PHE A 115 -11.57 -20.90 -7.37
N VAL A 116 -11.59 -19.63 -7.01
CA VAL A 116 -12.51 -18.64 -7.56
C VAL A 116 -11.73 -17.47 -8.14
N GLN A 117 -12.06 -17.11 -9.36
CA GLN A 117 -11.67 -15.89 -10.04
C GLN A 117 -12.91 -15.15 -10.51
N THR A 118 -12.76 -13.87 -10.85
CA THR A 118 -13.83 -13.09 -11.47
C THR A 118 -13.36 -12.46 -12.78
N LEU A 119 -14.30 -12.21 -13.66
CA LEU A 119 -14.25 -11.26 -14.75
C LEU A 119 -15.58 -10.52 -14.73
N LEU A 120 -15.65 -9.49 -13.86
CA LEU A 120 -16.88 -8.74 -13.65
C LEU A 120 -17.17 -7.86 -14.87
N PRO A 121 -18.43 -7.72 -15.27
CA PRO A 121 -18.80 -6.83 -16.37
C PRO A 121 -18.63 -5.37 -15.96
N GLU A 122 -18.33 -4.50 -16.93
CA GLU A 122 -18.40 -3.06 -16.73
C GLU A 122 -19.85 -2.62 -16.53
N SER A 123 -20.08 -1.74 -15.57
CA SER A 123 -21.40 -1.28 -15.18
C SER A 123 -21.81 0.04 -15.85
N GLY A 124 -20.85 0.86 -16.25
CA GLY A 124 -21.02 2.24 -16.66
C GLY A 124 -20.96 3.25 -15.54
N GLU A 125 -21.04 2.81 -14.27
CA GLU A 125 -21.10 3.68 -13.08
C GLU A 125 -19.72 4.19 -12.67
N ASP A 126 -19.69 5.30 -11.94
CA ASP A 126 -18.45 5.88 -11.41
C ASP A 126 -18.03 5.26 -10.06
N HIS A 127 -18.92 4.53 -9.43
CA HIS A 127 -18.72 3.87 -8.14
C HIS A 127 -18.72 2.34 -8.29
N PRO A 128 -18.14 1.59 -7.33
CA PRO A 128 -18.16 0.14 -7.37
C PRO A 128 -19.58 -0.43 -7.35
N VAL A 129 -19.86 -1.38 -8.22
CA VAL A 129 -21.15 -2.09 -8.29
C VAL A 129 -20.99 -3.49 -7.70
N HIS A 130 -21.97 -3.89 -6.88
CA HIS A 130 -21.95 -5.16 -6.18
C HIS A 130 -22.45 -6.30 -7.05
N HIS A 131 -21.65 -7.36 -7.19
CA HIS A 131 -21.97 -8.62 -7.87
C HIS A 131 -22.05 -9.76 -6.88
N LYS A 132 -23.13 -10.55 -6.96
CA LYS A 132 -23.35 -11.73 -6.13
C LYS A 132 -23.73 -12.92 -6.97
N ALA A 133 -23.19 -14.08 -6.63
CA ALA A 133 -23.61 -15.36 -7.16
C ALA A 133 -23.72 -16.39 -6.02
N VAL A 134 -24.58 -17.37 -6.18
CA VAL A 134 -24.71 -18.48 -5.24
C VAL A 134 -24.40 -19.77 -5.98
N LEU A 135 -23.42 -20.50 -5.46
CA LEU A 135 -23.03 -21.81 -5.94
C LEU A 135 -23.70 -22.87 -5.09
N ALA A 136 -24.51 -23.74 -5.72
CA ALA A 136 -25.21 -24.80 -5.06
C ALA A 136 -24.48 -26.14 -5.30
N PHE A 137 -24.25 -26.90 -4.24
CA PHE A 137 -23.64 -28.22 -4.21
C PHE A 137 -24.71 -29.24 -3.85
N THR A 138 -25.06 -30.13 -4.77
CA THR A 138 -26.03 -31.19 -4.58
C THR A 138 -25.29 -32.50 -4.28
N LEU A 139 -25.56 -33.11 -3.12
CA LEU A 139 -24.99 -34.37 -2.70
C LEU A 139 -25.87 -35.54 -3.15
N ALA A 140 -25.30 -36.74 -3.28
CA ALA A 140 -26.01 -37.98 -3.63
C ALA A 140 -27.11 -38.36 -2.59
N ASN A 141 -26.96 -37.92 -1.34
CA ASN A 141 -27.95 -38.09 -0.27
C ASN A 141 -29.11 -37.09 -0.33
N GLY A 142 -29.17 -36.24 -1.39
CA GLY A 142 -30.24 -35.24 -1.56
C GLY A 142 -30.03 -33.91 -0.84
N ILE A 143 -28.98 -33.78 -0.03
CA ILE A 143 -28.66 -32.49 0.62
C ILE A 143 -28.14 -31.51 -0.42
N CYS A 144 -28.68 -30.30 -0.41
CA CYS A 144 -28.20 -29.18 -1.22
C CYS A 144 -27.62 -28.10 -0.29
N GLN A 145 -26.35 -27.76 -0.48
CA GLN A 145 -25.64 -26.75 0.28
C GLN A 145 -25.25 -25.58 -0.64
N GLN A 146 -25.15 -24.39 -0.07
CA GLN A 146 -24.90 -23.18 -0.83
C GLN A 146 -23.66 -22.47 -0.32
N LEU A 147 -22.88 -21.91 -1.24
CA LEU A 147 -21.77 -21.00 -1.03
C LEU A 147 -22.06 -19.69 -1.71
N CYS A 148 -22.08 -18.60 -0.94
CA CYS A 148 -22.21 -17.27 -1.51
C CYS A 148 -20.86 -16.76 -2.02
N LEU A 149 -20.88 -16.14 -3.22
CA LEU A 149 -19.75 -15.43 -3.80
C LEU A 149 -20.12 -13.97 -3.93
N SER A 150 -19.22 -13.07 -3.52
CA SER A 150 -19.46 -11.64 -3.46
C SER A 150 -18.22 -10.88 -3.94
N ALA A 151 -18.43 -9.85 -4.78
CA ALA A 151 -17.38 -8.96 -5.27
C ALA A 151 -17.96 -7.60 -5.63
N TRP A 152 -17.13 -6.56 -5.59
CA TRP A 152 -17.47 -5.24 -6.10
C TRP A 152 -16.66 -4.95 -7.36
N GLY A 153 -17.32 -4.60 -8.46
CA GLY A 153 -16.70 -4.23 -9.73
C GLY A 153 -16.57 -2.72 -9.87
N GLN A 154 -15.35 -2.21 -9.96
CA GLN A 154 -15.06 -0.80 -10.23
C GLN A 154 -14.66 -0.62 -11.68
N ASP A 155 -15.42 0.17 -12.41
CA ASP A 155 -15.06 0.61 -13.75
C ASP A 155 -13.89 1.59 -13.70
N VAL A 156 -13.02 1.55 -14.71
CA VAL A 156 -11.86 2.46 -14.82
C VAL A 156 -11.73 3.03 -16.22
N VAL A 157 -11.08 4.19 -16.35
CA VAL A 157 -10.69 4.77 -17.63
C VAL A 157 -9.20 4.51 -17.85
N THR A 158 -8.86 3.68 -18.83
CA THR A 158 -7.44 3.44 -19.16
C THR A 158 -6.83 4.67 -19.84
N LEU A 159 -5.76 5.19 -19.26
CA LEU A 159 -5.03 6.33 -19.81
C LEU A 159 -4.09 5.91 -20.96
N SER A 160 -3.94 6.81 -21.93
CA SER A 160 -2.83 6.74 -22.88
C SER A 160 -1.50 6.94 -22.15
N PRO A 161 -0.43 6.20 -22.52
CA PRO A 161 0.89 6.35 -21.91
C PRO A 161 1.50 7.75 -22.05
N LEU A 162 1.09 8.52 -23.05
CA LEU A 162 1.62 9.85 -23.35
C LEU A 162 0.51 10.90 -23.26
N VAL A 163 0.75 11.94 -22.44
CA VAL A 163 -0.11 13.12 -22.38
C VAL A 163 0.05 13.94 -23.66
N SER A 164 -1.09 14.43 -24.19
CA SER A 164 -1.08 15.29 -25.39
C SER A 164 -0.18 16.51 -25.21
N PRO A 165 0.58 16.92 -26.23
CA PRO A 165 1.39 18.15 -26.19
C PRO A 165 0.57 19.42 -25.89
N SER A 166 -0.73 19.42 -26.18
CA SER A 166 -1.66 20.52 -25.82
C SER A 166 -2.06 20.52 -24.34
N GLY A 167 -1.58 19.53 -23.56
CA GLY A 167 -1.99 19.32 -22.19
C GLY A 167 -3.29 18.49 -22.06
N VAL A 168 -3.53 18.00 -20.85
CA VAL A 168 -4.71 17.21 -20.49
C VAL A 168 -5.19 17.63 -19.11
N THR A 169 -6.52 17.72 -18.94
CA THR A 169 -7.18 17.89 -17.64
C THR A 169 -8.00 16.65 -17.34
N LEU A 170 -7.72 15.99 -16.23
CA LEU A 170 -8.51 14.87 -15.72
C LEU A 170 -9.52 15.35 -14.68
N GLN A 171 -10.76 14.85 -14.79
CA GLN A 171 -11.88 15.17 -13.91
C GLN A 171 -12.12 14.02 -12.93
N ALA A 172 -12.73 14.31 -11.77
CA ALA A 172 -13.22 13.27 -10.87
C ALA A 172 -14.31 12.41 -11.53
N GLY A 173 -14.48 11.20 -11.03
CA GLY A 173 -15.43 10.20 -11.54
C GLY A 173 -14.80 8.82 -11.48
N LYS A 174 -14.86 8.05 -12.57
CA LYS A 174 -14.17 6.76 -12.65
C LYS A 174 -12.67 6.93 -12.43
N PRO A 175 -12.03 6.06 -11.61
CA PRO A 175 -10.58 6.07 -11.47
C PRO A 175 -9.88 5.87 -12.82
N TYR A 176 -8.72 6.48 -12.97
CA TYR A 176 -7.89 6.34 -14.17
C TYR A 176 -6.84 5.24 -13.97
N LEU A 177 -6.77 4.29 -14.91
CA LEU A 177 -5.81 3.19 -14.87
C LEU A 177 -4.60 3.48 -15.74
N VAL A 178 -3.42 3.51 -15.12
CA VAL A 178 -2.11 3.55 -15.77
C VAL A 178 -1.57 2.13 -15.86
N ARG A 179 -1.43 1.59 -17.09
CA ARG A 179 -1.01 0.18 -17.28
C ARG A 179 0.50 0.00 -17.18
N ASP A 180 1.27 0.87 -17.84
CA ASP A 180 2.73 0.77 -17.91
C ASP A 180 3.40 2.09 -17.52
N SER A 181 2.99 3.20 -18.15
CA SER A 181 3.52 4.52 -17.86
C SER A 181 2.50 5.61 -18.16
N LEU A 182 2.68 6.77 -17.49
CA LEU A 182 2.02 8.03 -17.84
C LEU A 182 3.10 9.11 -17.94
N VAL A 183 3.40 9.53 -19.16
CA VAL A 183 4.46 10.50 -19.43
C VAL A 183 3.86 11.85 -19.80
N VAL A 184 4.23 12.89 -19.04
CA VAL A 184 3.97 14.30 -19.38
C VAL A 184 5.20 14.85 -20.08
N PRO A 185 5.18 14.99 -21.42
CA PRO A 185 6.37 15.40 -22.16
C PRO A 185 6.69 16.88 -21.91
N PHE A 186 7.93 17.28 -22.21
CA PHE A 186 8.36 18.67 -22.13
C PHE A 186 7.41 19.59 -22.93
N GLY A 187 7.03 20.70 -22.33
CA GLY A 187 6.09 21.66 -22.90
C GLY A 187 4.60 21.30 -22.73
N ALA A 188 4.28 20.07 -22.29
CA ALA A 188 2.90 19.70 -21.97
C ALA A 188 2.59 19.93 -20.48
N SER A 189 1.30 20.01 -20.15
CA SER A 189 0.80 20.12 -18.78
C SER A 189 -0.25 19.05 -18.50
N LEU A 190 -0.15 18.41 -17.35
CA LEU A 190 -1.21 17.56 -16.81
C LEU A 190 -1.86 18.27 -15.63
N THR A 191 -3.18 18.48 -15.73
CA THR A 191 -3.98 19.06 -14.64
C THR A 191 -4.91 18.00 -14.08
N LEU A 192 -4.87 17.81 -12.76
CA LEU A 192 -5.76 16.91 -12.03
C LEU A 192 -6.71 17.74 -11.17
N GLN A 193 -8.01 17.53 -11.36
CA GLN A 193 -9.04 18.19 -10.59
C GLN A 193 -9.27 17.48 -9.23
N PRO A 194 -9.88 18.15 -8.22
CA PRO A 194 -10.17 17.53 -6.95
C PRO A 194 -10.93 16.19 -7.08
N GLY A 195 -10.52 15.18 -6.31
CA GLY A 195 -11.13 13.85 -6.30
C GLY A 195 -10.64 12.88 -7.39
N VAL A 196 -9.70 13.29 -8.25
CA VAL A 196 -9.11 12.38 -9.23
C VAL A 196 -8.32 11.28 -8.53
N THR A 197 -8.55 10.02 -8.94
CA THR A 197 -7.79 8.85 -8.51
C THR A 197 -7.06 8.23 -9.69
N LEU A 198 -5.74 8.07 -9.55
CA LEU A 198 -4.86 7.38 -10.49
C LEU A 198 -4.45 6.04 -9.89
N LEU A 199 -4.82 4.95 -10.57
CA LEU A 199 -4.49 3.58 -10.23
C LEU A 199 -3.35 3.09 -11.13
N PHE A 200 -2.25 2.66 -10.52
CA PHE A 200 -1.07 2.20 -11.24
C PHE A 200 -0.95 0.68 -11.14
N ARG A 201 -0.75 -0.01 -12.25
CA ARG A 201 -0.39 -1.43 -12.23
C ARG A 201 1.01 -1.63 -11.66
N SER A 202 1.28 -2.85 -11.27
CA SER A 202 2.63 -3.28 -10.88
C SER A 202 3.64 -2.90 -11.99
N ASN A 203 4.75 -2.27 -11.59
CA ASN A 203 5.79 -1.69 -12.44
C ASN A 203 5.38 -0.43 -13.25
N ALA A 204 4.14 0.00 -13.20
CA ALA A 204 3.75 1.26 -13.82
C ALA A 204 4.32 2.46 -13.04
N TYR A 205 4.60 3.54 -13.76
CA TYR A 205 5.16 4.76 -13.21
C TYR A 205 4.56 6.01 -13.88
N MET A 206 4.76 7.15 -13.23
CA MET A 206 4.48 8.45 -13.83
C MET A 206 5.80 9.22 -14.04
N ARG A 207 5.99 9.82 -15.22
CA ARG A 207 7.15 10.65 -15.52
C ARG A 207 6.74 12.04 -16.01
N ILE A 208 7.32 13.07 -15.41
CA ILE A 208 6.97 14.46 -15.68
C ILE A 208 8.20 15.20 -16.21
N GLU A 209 8.20 15.48 -17.50
CA GLU A 209 9.18 16.35 -18.18
C GLU A 209 8.60 17.75 -18.45
N GLY A 210 7.27 17.88 -18.42
CA GLY A 210 6.53 19.14 -18.54
C GLY A 210 6.12 19.69 -17.20
N SER A 211 4.84 19.92 -16.98
CA SER A 211 4.30 20.39 -15.69
C SER A 211 3.16 19.52 -15.16
N LEU A 212 3.04 19.47 -13.85
CA LEU A 212 1.91 18.85 -13.12
C LEU A 212 1.24 19.89 -12.23
N ILE A 213 -0.08 20.04 -12.39
CA ILE A 213 -0.95 20.82 -11.53
C ILE A 213 -1.97 19.84 -10.92
N ALA A 214 -1.82 19.52 -9.64
CA ALA A 214 -2.68 18.58 -8.94
C ALA A 214 -3.28 19.29 -7.70
N LYS A 215 -4.49 19.82 -7.85
CA LYS A 215 -5.16 20.64 -6.83
C LYS A 215 -6.37 19.91 -6.27
N GLY A 216 -6.15 19.08 -5.26
CA GLY A 216 -7.21 18.50 -4.46
C GLY A 216 -7.78 19.47 -3.42
N THR A 217 -8.70 18.97 -2.61
CA THR A 217 -9.22 19.62 -1.41
C THR A 217 -9.22 18.63 -0.24
N LEU A 218 -9.48 19.11 0.96
CA LEU A 218 -9.59 18.23 2.14
C LEU A 218 -10.67 17.15 1.93
N GLU A 219 -11.81 17.52 1.33
CA GLU A 219 -12.95 16.62 1.08
C GLU A 219 -12.80 15.77 -0.18
N ALA A 220 -11.98 16.23 -1.12
CA ALA A 220 -11.75 15.57 -2.41
C ALA A 220 -10.24 15.56 -2.76
N PRO A 221 -9.41 14.83 -2.01
CA PRO A 221 -7.98 14.72 -2.29
C PRO A 221 -7.75 14.01 -3.64
N ILE A 222 -6.58 14.27 -4.23
CA ILE A 222 -6.12 13.56 -5.42
C ILE A 222 -5.31 12.36 -4.95
N CYS A 223 -5.64 11.16 -5.43
CA CYS A 223 -5.02 9.92 -4.99
C CYS A 223 -4.13 9.30 -6.08
N PHE A 224 -2.90 8.92 -5.71
CA PHE A 224 -1.95 8.17 -6.54
C PHE A 224 -1.59 6.88 -5.79
N ARG A 225 -2.01 5.72 -6.32
CA ARG A 225 -1.87 4.44 -5.62
C ARG A 225 -1.74 3.25 -6.56
N GLY A 226 -1.40 2.09 -6.03
CA GLY A 226 -1.49 0.83 -6.75
C GLY A 226 -2.93 0.48 -7.14
N ASN A 227 -3.09 -0.31 -8.20
CA ASN A 227 -4.40 -0.70 -8.74
C ASN A 227 -5.12 -1.79 -7.93
N ARG A 228 -4.47 -2.38 -6.91
CA ARG A 228 -5.08 -3.40 -6.04
C ARG A 228 -5.98 -2.72 -5.01
N MET A 229 -7.25 -3.05 -5.03
CA MET A 229 -8.27 -2.52 -4.12
C MET A 229 -8.82 -3.61 -3.18
N ASP A 230 -8.30 -4.83 -3.31
CA ASP A 230 -8.64 -5.98 -2.48
C ASP A 230 -7.71 -6.10 -1.25
N TYR A 231 -7.94 -7.13 -0.44
CA TYR A 231 -7.16 -7.40 0.77
C TYR A 231 -6.13 -8.52 0.52
N MET A 232 -4.92 -8.35 1.04
CA MET A 232 -3.90 -9.42 1.09
C MET A 232 -4.25 -10.43 2.18
N PHE A 233 -4.55 -9.93 3.37
CA PHE A 233 -5.00 -10.69 4.54
C PHE A 233 -6.17 -9.96 5.21
N PRO A 234 -6.95 -10.61 6.06
CA PRO A 234 -7.96 -9.94 6.87
C PRO A 234 -7.34 -8.71 7.58
N ASN A 235 -7.96 -7.56 7.43
CA ASN A 235 -7.53 -6.26 7.97
C ASN A 235 -6.25 -5.65 7.36
N GLN A 236 -5.70 -6.26 6.30
CA GLN A 236 -4.53 -5.73 5.59
C GLN A 236 -4.85 -5.52 4.11
N PRO A 237 -5.45 -4.39 3.73
CA PRO A 237 -5.71 -4.07 2.33
C PRO A 237 -4.39 -3.83 1.58
N TYR A 238 -4.34 -4.19 0.31
CA TYR A 238 -3.19 -3.88 -0.56
C TYR A 238 -2.87 -2.39 -0.61
N ASP A 239 -3.84 -1.56 -0.35
CA ASP A 239 -3.70 -0.10 -0.24
C ASP A 239 -2.67 0.36 0.80
N ARG A 240 -2.38 -0.47 1.81
CA ARG A 240 -1.40 -0.18 2.87
C ARG A 240 -0.06 -0.87 2.65
N ILE A 241 0.09 -1.62 1.56
CA ILE A 241 1.30 -2.40 1.28
C ILE A 241 2.13 -1.64 0.25
N SER A 242 3.40 -1.39 0.58
CA SER A 242 4.36 -0.70 -0.28
C SER A 242 4.75 -1.52 -1.52
N GLY A 243 5.32 -0.85 -2.53
CA GLY A 243 5.90 -1.51 -3.70
C GLY A 243 4.88 -1.99 -4.73
N GLN A 244 3.64 -1.44 -4.74
CA GLN A 244 2.60 -1.82 -5.69
C GLN A 244 2.80 -1.21 -7.09
N TRP A 245 3.54 -0.11 -7.19
CA TRP A 245 3.88 0.61 -8.42
C TRP A 245 5.21 1.34 -8.23
N GLN A 246 5.79 1.91 -9.31
CA GLN A 246 7.15 2.45 -9.23
C GLN A 246 7.23 3.82 -8.57
N GLY A 247 6.25 4.70 -8.73
CA GLY A 247 6.27 6.06 -8.19
C GLY A 247 6.21 7.15 -9.26
N ILE A 248 6.49 8.40 -8.84
CA ILE A 248 6.45 9.59 -9.69
C ILE A 248 7.89 10.10 -9.88
N ILE A 249 8.34 10.14 -11.13
CA ILE A 249 9.65 10.64 -11.54
C ILE A 249 9.48 12.04 -12.09
N ILE A 250 10.13 13.01 -11.50
CA ILE A 250 10.21 14.39 -11.98
C ILE A 250 11.55 14.53 -12.72
N GLY A 251 11.44 14.57 -14.03
CA GLY A 251 12.61 14.64 -14.92
C GLY A 251 13.31 15.99 -14.85
N SER A 252 14.56 16.01 -15.28
CA SER A 252 15.42 17.21 -15.25
C SER A 252 14.91 18.38 -16.09
N ARG A 253 13.99 18.14 -17.02
CA ARG A 253 13.36 19.19 -17.86
C ARG A 253 12.00 19.64 -17.34
N CYS A 254 11.58 19.17 -16.18
CA CYS A 254 10.30 19.54 -15.58
C CYS A 254 10.23 21.05 -15.38
N THR A 255 9.13 21.65 -15.82
CA THR A 255 8.90 23.11 -15.77
C THR A 255 8.13 23.58 -14.55
N GLY A 256 7.53 22.66 -13.80
CA GLY A 256 6.85 22.98 -12.54
C GLY A 256 6.01 21.84 -11.99
N ILE A 257 5.99 21.76 -10.69
CA ILE A 257 5.11 20.90 -9.89
C ILE A 257 4.35 21.76 -8.91
N ASP A 258 3.03 21.67 -8.93
CA ASP A 258 2.16 22.34 -7.96
C ASP A 258 1.10 21.35 -7.46
N MET A 259 1.36 20.77 -6.29
CA MET A 259 0.52 19.74 -5.66
C MET A 259 -0.10 20.29 -4.38
N ASP A 260 -1.39 20.02 -4.20
CA ASP A 260 -2.14 20.41 -3.01
C ASP A 260 -3.19 19.34 -2.69
N PHE A 261 -3.30 18.91 -1.44
CA PHE A 261 -4.16 17.83 -0.99
C PHE A 261 -4.04 16.57 -1.86
N CYS A 262 -2.80 16.12 -2.08
CA CYS A 262 -2.49 14.87 -2.76
C CYS A 262 -2.18 13.78 -1.73
N ASP A 263 -2.60 12.55 -2.04
CA ASP A 263 -2.27 11.33 -1.30
C ASP A 263 -1.52 10.38 -2.24
N ILE A 264 -0.23 10.16 -1.97
CA ILE A 264 0.67 9.34 -2.78
C ILE A 264 1.15 8.19 -1.91
N HIS A 265 0.74 6.97 -2.25
CA HIS A 265 1.07 5.83 -1.39
C HIS A 265 1.25 4.50 -2.11
N SER A 266 1.79 3.54 -1.37
CA SER A 266 1.95 2.14 -1.77
C SER A 266 2.89 1.92 -2.95
N GLY A 267 3.73 2.90 -3.29
CA GLY A 267 4.72 2.81 -4.37
C GLY A 267 6.06 2.24 -3.94
N SER A 268 6.97 2.10 -4.92
CA SER A 268 8.39 1.89 -4.66
C SER A 268 9.05 3.19 -4.22
N TYR A 269 8.75 4.30 -4.91
CA TYR A 269 9.12 5.67 -4.54
C TYR A 269 7.87 6.54 -4.50
N GLY A 270 7.88 7.58 -3.64
CA GLY A 270 6.86 8.61 -3.70
C GLY A 270 7.17 9.59 -4.82
N LEU A 271 8.11 10.50 -4.59
CA LEU A 271 8.58 11.50 -5.57
C LEU A 271 10.09 11.37 -5.74
N PHE A 272 10.53 11.16 -6.98
CA PHE A 272 11.95 11.14 -7.35
C PHE A 272 12.27 12.29 -8.29
N PHE A 273 13.07 13.26 -7.83
CA PHE A 273 13.52 14.43 -8.60
C PHE A 273 14.90 14.15 -9.16
N GLU A 274 15.00 13.96 -10.47
CA GLU A 274 16.28 13.67 -11.16
C GLU A 274 17.28 14.83 -11.11
N GLY A 275 16.84 16.00 -10.69
CA GLY A 275 17.67 17.15 -10.56
C GLY A 275 17.80 17.96 -11.86
N THR A 276 17.91 19.25 -11.65
CA THR A 276 18.40 20.22 -12.63
C THR A 276 19.70 20.78 -12.09
N ASP A 277 20.39 21.58 -12.87
CA ASP A 277 21.41 22.45 -12.32
C ASP A 277 20.72 23.38 -11.31
N ALA A 278 21.02 23.24 -10.01
CA ALA A 278 20.35 23.99 -8.92
C ALA A 278 20.78 25.48 -8.93
N SER A 279 20.58 26.11 -10.06
CA SER A 279 20.79 27.55 -10.24
C SER A 279 19.63 28.32 -9.60
N GLU A 280 19.80 29.62 -9.38
CA GLU A 280 18.72 30.49 -8.90
C GLU A 280 17.48 30.50 -9.82
N THR A 281 17.64 30.02 -11.07
CA THR A 281 16.61 29.96 -12.11
C THR A 281 15.84 28.62 -12.11
N SER A 282 16.21 27.65 -11.27
CA SER A 282 15.47 26.38 -11.18
C SER A 282 14.01 26.62 -10.78
N PRO A 283 13.05 25.96 -11.46
CA PRO A 283 11.65 26.15 -11.13
C PRO A 283 11.37 25.68 -9.71
N LEU A 284 10.64 26.49 -8.95
CA LEU A 284 10.17 26.12 -7.61
C LEU A 284 9.07 25.05 -7.73
N MET A 285 9.32 23.89 -7.12
CA MET A 285 8.34 22.81 -7.02
C MET A 285 7.64 22.89 -5.67
N THR A 286 6.32 22.99 -5.71
CA THR A 286 5.52 23.23 -4.50
C THR A 286 4.62 22.04 -4.19
N ILE A 287 4.67 21.58 -2.94
CA ILE A 287 3.81 20.50 -2.41
C ILE A 287 3.22 20.99 -1.09
N ARG A 288 1.90 20.96 -0.98
CA ARG A 288 1.20 21.43 0.22
C ARG A 288 0.11 20.45 0.64
N ASN A 289 -0.21 20.46 1.93
CA ASN A 289 -1.34 19.72 2.50
C ASN A 289 -1.43 18.23 2.08
N SER A 290 -0.29 17.65 1.68
CA SER A 290 -0.23 16.35 1.03
C SER A 290 0.30 15.25 1.96
N ILE A 291 0.00 13.99 1.63
CA ILE A 291 0.56 12.83 2.30
C ILE A 291 1.35 12.00 1.30
N ILE A 292 2.56 11.60 1.67
CA ILE A 292 3.39 10.65 0.93
C ILE A 292 3.77 9.55 1.92
N HIS A 293 3.30 8.31 1.67
CA HIS A 293 3.49 7.27 2.66
C HIS A 293 3.54 5.84 2.09
N ASN A 294 4.02 4.90 2.92
CA ASN A 294 4.09 3.47 2.60
C ASN A 294 4.83 3.18 1.29
N MET A 295 6.04 3.72 1.15
CA MET A 295 6.93 3.44 0.03
C MET A 295 7.91 2.32 0.38
N SER A 296 8.24 1.43 -0.56
CA SER A 296 9.26 0.40 -0.31
C SER A 296 10.70 0.90 -0.44
N GLY A 297 10.91 2.02 -1.14
CA GLY A 297 12.14 2.80 -1.21
C GLY A 297 11.97 4.13 -0.47
N HIS A 298 12.34 5.26 -1.10
CA HIS A 298 12.26 6.58 -0.49
C HIS A 298 10.86 7.22 -0.64
N GLY A 299 10.45 8.01 0.35
CA GLY A 299 9.26 8.86 0.26
C GLY A 299 9.49 9.98 -0.74
N ILE A 300 10.52 10.80 -0.50
CA ILE A 300 11.02 11.82 -1.43
C ILE A 300 12.52 11.62 -1.60
N GLU A 301 12.98 11.58 -2.83
CA GLU A 301 14.39 11.64 -3.17
C GLU A 301 14.61 12.82 -4.12
N ALA A 302 15.47 13.76 -3.74
CA ALA A 302 15.64 15.03 -4.45
C ALA A 302 17.12 15.32 -4.74
N HIS A 303 17.44 15.42 -6.03
CA HIS A 303 18.77 15.78 -6.50
C HIS A 303 18.76 17.21 -7.05
N ASN A 304 19.66 18.07 -6.61
CA ASN A 304 19.86 19.44 -7.12
C ASN A 304 18.55 20.16 -7.54
N SER A 305 17.53 20.09 -6.69
CA SER A 305 16.19 20.61 -6.97
C SER A 305 15.84 21.80 -6.09
N HIS A 306 14.73 22.48 -6.40
CA HIS A 306 14.23 23.59 -5.61
C HIS A 306 12.81 23.25 -5.12
N LEU A 307 12.69 22.85 -3.84
CA LEU A 307 11.45 22.37 -3.26
C LEU A 307 10.93 23.29 -2.15
N HIS A 308 9.64 23.54 -2.18
CA HIS A 308 8.89 24.09 -1.07
C HIS A 308 7.81 23.10 -0.66
N ILE A 309 7.91 22.55 0.55
CA ILE A 309 6.95 21.55 1.07
C ILE A 309 6.36 22.12 2.37
N GLY A 310 5.05 22.25 2.41
CA GLY A 310 4.36 22.82 3.57
C GLY A 310 3.16 21.99 4.00
N ASN A 311 2.92 21.96 5.30
CA ASN A 311 1.74 21.35 5.90
C ASN A 311 1.50 19.90 5.44
N SER A 312 2.58 19.13 5.24
CA SER A 312 2.54 17.83 4.60
C SER A 312 3.12 16.72 5.48
N GLN A 313 2.65 15.50 5.26
CA GLN A 313 3.10 14.29 5.95
C GLN A 313 3.91 13.42 4.99
N ILE A 314 5.13 13.07 5.36
CA ILE A 314 6.01 12.15 4.62
C ILE A 314 6.45 11.04 5.58
N THR A 315 5.90 9.83 5.41
CA THR A 315 6.01 8.81 6.44
C THR A 315 6.16 7.39 5.90
N ASN A 316 6.76 6.51 6.69
CA ASN A 316 6.78 5.06 6.45
C ASN A 316 7.41 4.67 5.11
N ALA A 317 8.70 4.91 4.96
CA ALA A 317 9.49 4.52 3.79
C ALA A 317 10.49 3.41 4.12
N GLY A 318 10.65 2.42 3.25
CA GLY A 318 11.66 1.36 3.41
C GLY A 318 13.09 1.87 3.29
N GLY A 319 13.30 2.92 2.48
CA GLY A 319 14.47 3.79 2.49
C GLY A 319 14.27 4.95 3.46
N ASN A 320 14.76 6.14 3.11
CA ASN A 320 14.55 7.35 3.89
C ASN A 320 13.15 7.94 3.61
N CYS A 321 12.51 8.57 4.59
CA CYS A 321 11.31 9.34 4.28
C CYS A 321 11.65 10.49 3.33
N ILE A 322 12.76 11.20 3.59
CA ILE A 322 13.28 12.25 2.71
C ILE A 322 14.79 12.07 2.53
N SER A 323 15.26 12.07 1.27
CA SER A 323 16.67 12.13 0.88
C SER A 323 16.91 13.38 0.05
N ILE A 324 17.86 14.22 0.44
CA ILE A 324 18.23 15.45 -0.27
C ILE A 324 19.71 15.38 -0.64
N TYR A 325 19.99 15.52 -1.93
CA TYR A 325 21.33 15.59 -2.49
C TYR A 325 21.52 16.92 -3.20
N GLY A 326 21.91 17.95 -2.45
CA GLY A 326 22.09 19.32 -2.94
C GLY A 326 20.78 20.06 -3.23
N GLY A 327 20.86 21.30 -3.69
CA GLY A 327 19.71 22.12 -4.06
C GLY A 327 19.30 23.18 -3.04
N LYS A 328 18.02 23.62 -3.13
CA LYS A 328 17.41 24.60 -2.22
C LYS A 328 16.07 24.06 -1.74
N HIS A 329 15.88 23.94 -0.44
CA HIS A 329 14.69 23.30 0.12
C HIS A 329 14.17 24.05 1.32
N GLU A 330 12.85 24.11 1.45
CA GLU A 330 12.16 24.66 2.60
C GLU A 330 10.98 23.76 2.97
N PHE A 331 10.96 23.33 4.24
CA PHE A 331 9.90 22.51 4.84
C PHE A 331 9.27 23.29 6.00
N ILE A 332 7.95 23.46 5.95
CA ILE A 332 7.23 24.20 6.99
C ILE A 332 6.05 23.37 7.46
N HIS A 333 5.91 23.19 8.78
CA HIS A 333 4.83 22.41 9.39
C HIS A 333 4.70 21.00 8.74
N CYS A 334 5.82 20.31 8.54
CA CYS A 334 5.82 18.96 8.01
C CYS A 334 5.99 17.92 9.13
N THR A 335 5.32 16.78 8.99
CA THR A 335 5.55 15.59 9.81
C THR A 335 6.32 14.57 8.98
N ILE A 336 7.55 14.29 9.36
CA ILE A 336 8.45 13.34 8.72
C ILE A 336 8.67 12.20 9.71
N GLY A 337 8.04 11.04 9.46
CA GLY A 337 7.96 9.97 10.46
C GLY A 337 8.36 8.60 9.91
N GLN A 338 9.45 8.03 10.44
CA GLN A 338 9.98 6.76 9.99
C GLN A 338 9.53 5.58 10.88
N PHE A 339 8.37 5.02 10.52
CA PHE A 339 7.76 3.88 11.23
C PHE A 339 7.45 2.73 10.27
N TYR A 340 8.31 2.50 9.29
CA TYR A 340 8.10 1.51 8.24
C TYR A 340 7.95 0.10 8.79
N PRO A 341 6.82 -0.60 8.52
CA PRO A 341 6.49 -1.85 9.21
C PRO A 341 7.12 -3.10 8.62
N PHE A 342 7.68 -3.04 7.39
CA PHE A 342 8.08 -4.22 6.65
C PHE A 342 9.59 -4.51 6.71
N SER A 343 10.37 -3.66 7.37
CA SER A 343 11.81 -3.84 7.54
C SER A 343 12.28 -3.24 8.87
N ALA A 344 13.11 -3.98 9.59
CA ALA A 344 13.82 -3.45 10.76
C ALA A 344 15.05 -2.60 10.36
N LEU A 345 15.42 -2.59 9.08
CA LEU A 345 16.56 -1.88 8.52
C LEU A 345 16.07 -0.80 7.53
N SER A 346 15.08 0.00 7.94
CA SER A 346 14.71 1.21 7.20
C SER A 346 15.80 2.29 7.36
N GLY A 347 15.86 3.21 6.39
CA GLY A 347 16.71 4.39 6.49
C GLY A 347 16.17 5.39 7.53
N PRO A 348 16.89 6.51 7.80
CA PRO A 348 16.42 7.58 8.67
C PRO A 348 15.18 8.30 8.11
N ALA A 349 14.51 9.07 8.95
CA ALA A 349 13.44 9.95 8.51
C ALA A 349 13.96 11.02 7.52
N LEU A 350 15.13 11.59 7.80
CA LEU A 350 15.76 12.62 6.97
C LEU A 350 17.25 12.32 6.71
N TYR A 351 17.62 12.36 5.43
CA TYR A 351 19.01 12.28 4.99
C TYR A 351 19.36 13.51 4.13
N LEU A 352 20.44 14.21 4.48
CA LEU A 352 20.96 15.38 3.79
C LEU A 352 22.38 15.14 3.32
N ALA A 353 22.69 15.45 2.06
CA ALA A 353 24.05 15.37 1.55
C ALA A 353 24.35 16.50 0.55
N ASN A 354 25.63 16.89 0.44
CA ASN A 354 26.14 17.75 -0.64
C ASN A 354 26.91 16.94 -1.69
N SER A 355 26.66 15.62 -1.76
CA SER A 355 27.23 14.75 -2.77
C SER A 355 26.32 13.56 -3.06
N TYR A 356 26.40 13.03 -4.29
CA TYR A 356 25.72 11.82 -4.70
C TYR A 356 26.66 10.97 -5.58
N SER A 357 26.87 9.72 -5.20
CA SER A 357 27.79 8.80 -5.91
C SER A 357 29.18 9.40 -6.19
N GLY A 358 29.71 10.18 -5.24
CA GLY A 358 31.02 10.83 -5.35
C GLY A 358 31.02 12.11 -6.18
N THR A 359 29.86 12.53 -6.71
CA THR A 359 29.71 13.81 -7.42
C THR A 359 29.23 14.88 -6.45
N PHE A 360 29.88 16.01 -6.44
CA PHE A 360 29.47 17.15 -5.63
C PHE A 360 28.13 17.73 -6.09
N CYS A 361 27.24 17.95 -5.15
CA CYS A 361 25.89 18.49 -5.34
C CYS A 361 25.68 19.60 -4.28
N PRO A 362 25.90 20.87 -4.58
CA PRO A 362 25.88 21.94 -3.57
C PRO A 362 24.52 22.05 -2.87
N LEU A 363 24.50 21.90 -1.54
CA LEU A 363 23.30 22.15 -0.72
C LEU A 363 23.31 23.60 -0.26
N TYR A 364 22.64 24.45 -1.04
CA TYR A 364 22.57 25.90 -0.76
C TYR A 364 21.63 26.26 0.38
N GLN A 365 20.59 25.44 0.59
CA GLN A 365 19.59 25.66 1.64
C GLN A 365 18.79 24.39 1.91
N ALA A 366 18.60 24.07 3.18
CA ALA A 366 17.62 23.07 3.65
C ALA A 366 17.04 23.54 4.98
N ASP A 367 15.97 24.32 4.93
CA ASP A 367 15.30 24.89 6.11
C ASP A 367 14.14 24.01 6.54
N PHE A 368 14.12 23.59 7.81
CA PHE A 368 13.02 22.88 8.45
C PHE A 368 12.46 23.76 9.57
N ILE A 369 11.20 24.17 9.42
CA ILE A 369 10.56 25.12 10.36
C ILE A 369 9.25 24.51 10.84
N ASN A 370 9.04 24.46 12.15
CA ASN A 370 7.84 23.88 12.76
C ASN A 370 7.59 22.43 12.32
N CYS A 371 8.64 21.64 12.13
CA CYS A 371 8.54 20.26 11.66
C CYS A 371 8.65 19.26 12.82
N ILE A 372 8.09 18.07 12.61
CA ILE A 372 8.37 16.88 13.41
C ILE A 372 9.21 15.94 12.56
N ILE A 373 10.36 15.51 13.07
CA ILE A 373 11.24 14.54 12.42
C ILE A 373 11.56 13.46 13.45
N THR A 374 10.96 12.27 13.26
CA THR A 374 10.99 11.19 14.26
C THR A 374 10.84 9.82 13.62
N GLY A 375 11.12 8.77 14.36
CA GLY A 375 10.99 7.38 13.91
C GLY A 375 11.34 6.39 15.01
N TYR A 376 11.60 5.13 14.64
CA TYR A 376 11.99 4.08 15.60
C TYR A 376 13.50 4.02 15.86
N SER A 377 14.32 4.73 15.07
CA SER A 377 15.77 4.76 15.26
C SER A 377 16.18 5.62 16.46
N ASP A 378 17.41 5.43 16.97
CA ASP A 378 18.00 6.32 17.96
C ASP A 378 18.42 7.68 17.33
N ASP A 379 18.56 7.73 16.01
CA ASP A 379 18.90 8.92 15.22
C ASP A 379 18.21 8.87 13.87
N ASP A 380 17.26 9.74 13.64
CA ASP A 380 16.45 9.83 12.42
C ASP A 380 16.86 10.99 11.50
N ILE A 381 17.99 11.69 11.81
CA ILE A 381 18.51 12.79 10.99
C ILE A 381 19.98 12.57 10.71
N ILE A 382 20.30 12.25 9.47
CA ILE A 382 21.68 12.01 9.04
C ILE A 382 22.12 13.08 8.05
N GLY A 383 23.28 13.69 8.31
CA GLY A 383 23.94 14.65 7.43
C GLY A 383 25.31 14.15 6.99
N GLU A 384 25.58 14.17 5.67
CA GLU A 384 26.88 13.80 5.11
C GLU A 384 27.40 14.91 4.18
N SER A 385 28.63 15.42 4.41
CA SER A 385 29.22 16.42 3.56
C SER A 385 30.59 15.98 3.04
N ILE A 386 30.91 16.41 1.84
CA ILE A 386 32.28 16.40 1.30
C ILE A 386 32.79 17.85 1.30
N GLY A 387 34.03 18.03 1.72
CA GLY A 387 34.66 19.34 1.89
C GLY A 387 34.20 20.05 3.16
N ASP A 388 34.79 21.19 3.41
CA ASP A 388 34.35 22.09 4.48
C ASP A 388 33.15 22.91 4.00
N ASP A 389 32.21 23.25 4.89
CA ASP A 389 31.07 24.11 4.54
C ASP A 389 31.55 25.55 4.31
N ASP A 390 31.93 25.85 3.09
CA ASP A 390 32.38 27.16 2.64
C ASP A 390 31.60 27.58 1.37
N GLU A 391 32.01 28.66 0.73
CA GLU A 391 31.39 29.14 -0.52
C GLU A 391 31.58 28.16 -1.68
N THR A 392 32.59 27.29 -1.64
CA THR A 392 32.93 26.33 -2.70
C THR A 392 32.25 24.98 -2.48
N HIS A 393 31.97 24.60 -1.23
CA HIS A 393 31.33 23.34 -0.86
C HIS A 393 30.13 23.55 0.10
N PRO A 394 29.09 24.30 -0.29
CA PRO A 394 28.01 24.61 0.62
C PRO A 394 27.27 23.35 1.08
N PHE A 395 27.10 23.24 2.40
CA PHE A 395 26.26 22.26 3.08
C PHE A 395 25.39 22.97 4.12
N ARG A 396 24.43 23.77 3.63
CA ARG A 396 23.66 24.70 4.46
C ARG A 396 22.31 24.15 4.82
N TYR A 397 22.06 24.01 6.13
CA TYR A 397 20.78 23.53 6.66
C TYR A 397 20.43 24.33 7.93
N ARG A 398 19.15 24.27 8.34
CA ARG A 398 18.68 24.90 9.57
C ARG A 398 17.42 24.21 10.07
N PHE A 399 17.36 24.00 11.38
CA PHE A 399 16.18 23.48 12.09
C PHE A 399 15.67 24.55 13.07
N SER A 400 14.40 24.90 12.98
CA SER A 400 13.80 25.95 13.81
C SER A 400 12.44 25.52 14.34
N HIS A 401 12.25 25.53 15.68
CA HIS A 401 10.99 25.19 16.32
C HIS A 401 10.47 23.79 15.93
N CYS A 402 11.36 22.83 15.82
CA CYS A 402 11.07 21.45 15.42
C CYS A 402 11.09 20.51 16.63
N LEU A 403 10.36 19.40 16.53
CA LEU A 403 10.56 18.21 17.37
C LEU A 403 11.49 17.26 16.61
N LEU A 404 12.65 16.92 17.17
CA LEU A 404 13.72 16.19 16.49
C LEU A 404 14.11 14.92 17.26
N ASN A 405 14.11 13.78 16.57
CA ASN A 405 14.69 12.52 17.07
C ASN A 405 16.10 12.34 16.53
N THR A 406 17.05 12.95 17.20
CA THR A 406 18.49 12.86 16.96
C THR A 406 19.21 13.30 18.25
N PRO A 407 20.46 12.92 18.50
CA PRO A 407 21.22 13.45 19.62
C PRO A 407 21.24 14.98 19.63
N GLU A 408 21.08 15.58 20.81
CA GLU A 408 21.07 17.05 20.96
C GLU A 408 22.35 17.69 20.43
N VAL A 409 22.21 18.67 19.56
CA VAL A 409 23.30 19.42 18.94
C VAL A 409 23.25 20.86 19.42
N VAL A 410 24.37 21.37 19.99
CA VAL A 410 24.54 22.77 20.37
C VAL A 410 25.21 23.53 19.23
N ASP A 411 24.40 24.03 18.32
CA ASP A 411 24.84 24.77 17.12
C ASP A 411 23.84 25.89 16.79
N PRO A 412 24.28 27.07 16.32
CA PRO A 412 23.40 28.18 15.92
C PRO A 412 22.37 27.83 14.83
N LEU A 413 22.59 26.75 14.07
CA LEU A 413 21.66 26.27 13.05
C LEU A 413 20.42 25.56 13.64
N PHE A 414 20.46 25.23 14.94
CA PHE A 414 19.36 24.58 15.64
C PHE A 414 18.70 25.61 16.63
N ILE A 415 17.55 26.16 16.23
CA ILE A 415 16.91 27.28 16.90
C ILE A 415 15.63 26.81 17.60
N SER A 416 15.57 26.92 18.94
CA SER A 416 14.34 26.64 19.72
C SER A 416 13.69 25.26 19.43
N ASN A 417 14.51 24.25 19.16
CA ASN A 417 14.03 22.90 18.92
C ASN A 417 13.77 22.14 20.22
N VAL A 418 12.92 21.16 20.18
CA VAL A 418 12.71 20.15 21.22
C VAL A 418 13.29 18.84 20.73
N TRP A 419 14.05 18.18 21.60
CA TRP A 419 14.73 16.93 21.27
C TRP A 419 13.99 15.76 21.91
N GLU A 420 13.76 14.69 21.16
CA GLU A 420 13.33 13.44 21.75
C GLU A 420 14.51 12.81 22.50
N SER A 421 14.35 12.54 23.79
CA SER A 421 15.39 11.92 24.61
C SER A 421 14.81 10.84 25.49
N LYS A 422 15.65 9.89 25.91
CA LYS A 422 15.27 8.82 26.85
C LYS A 422 14.77 9.33 28.21
N GLU A 423 14.99 10.60 28.52
CA GLU A 423 14.50 11.25 29.72
C GLU A 423 13.06 11.77 29.56
N HIS A 424 12.58 11.95 28.33
CA HIS A 424 11.21 12.35 28.04
C HIS A 424 10.27 11.15 28.11
N LYS A 425 9.08 11.33 28.71
CA LYS A 425 8.06 10.27 28.80
C LYS A 425 7.36 9.97 27.47
N VAL A 426 7.45 10.90 26.52
CA VAL A 426 6.77 10.83 25.22
C VAL A 426 7.81 10.92 24.12
N MET A 427 7.99 9.82 23.41
CA MET A 427 8.95 9.67 22.31
C MET A 427 8.31 8.92 21.16
N HIS A 428 8.84 9.06 19.96
CA HIS A 428 8.49 8.29 18.77
C HIS A 428 6.97 8.28 18.52
N GLU A 429 6.39 7.09 18.34
CA GLU A 429 4.95 6.91 18.10
C GLU A 429 4.04 7.46 19.21
N ASN A 430 4.54 7.62 20.44
CA ASN A 430 3.75 8.14 21.54
C ASN A 430 3.45 9.66 21.42
N ASN A 431 4.10 10.36 20.49
CA ASN A 431 3.71 11.71 20.11
C ASN A 431 2.39 11.76 19.33
N PHE A 432 1.89 10.60 18.87
CA PHE A 432 0.79 10.52 17.93
C PHE A 432 -0.34 9.60 18.43
N THR A 433 -1.52 9.80 17.87
CA THR A 433 -2.68 8.92 18.09
C THR A 433 -2.95 8.03 16.87
N GLY A 434 -3.61 6.88 17.10
CA GLY A 434 -4.10 6.05 16.01
C GLY A 434 -3.07 5.11 15.37
N PHE A 435 -2.02 4.76 16.10
CA PHE A 435 -1.09 3.70 15.69
C PHE A 435 -1.70 2.32 15.97
N ILE A 436 -1.98 1.53 14.92
CA ILE A 436 -2.45 0.14 14.99
C ILE A 436 -1.60 -0.70 14.03
N PRO A 437 -0.31 -0.97 14.38
CA PRO A 437 0.64 -1.63 13.48
C PRO A 437 0.17 -2.97 12.90
N PRO A 438 -0.56 -3.86 13.66
CA PRO A 438 -1.06 -5.11 13.08
C PRO A 438 -2.02 -4.91 11.90
N SER A 439 -2.68 -3.75 11.81
CA SER A 439 -3.58 -3.38 10.71
C SER A 439 -2.91 -2.43 9.71
N LEU A 440 -1.61 -2.16 9.84
CA LEU A 440 -0.85 -1.21 9.04
C LEU A 440 -1.47 0.20 9.03
N ILE A 441 -2.04 0.61 10.18
CA ILE A 441 -2.62 1.94 10.38
C ILE A 441 -1.64 2.76 11.22
N TYR A 442 -1.27 3.93 10.70
CA TYR A 442 -0.36 4.88 11.31
C TYR A 442 -1.00 6.27 11.29
N GLY A 443 -1.60 6.67 12.41
CA GLY A 443 -2.14 8.02 12.58
C GLY A 443 -1.07 8.97 13.09
N PHE A 444 -0.94 10.14 12.45
CA PHE A 444 0.06 11.15 12.83
C PHE A 444 -0.56 12.41 13.46
N GLN A 445 -1.80 12.33 13.95
CA GLN A 445 -2.38 13.38 14.77
C GLN A 445 -1.74 13.36 16.15
N LEU A 446 -1.52 14.55 16.71
CA LEU A 446 -0.83 14.67 17.99
C LEU A 446 -1.63 14.04 19.14
N ASP A 447 -0.93 13.31 20.01
CA ASP A 447 -1.45 12.91 21.31
C ASP A 447 -1.44 14.11 22.28
N SER A 448 -2.26 14.07 23.31
CA SER A 448 -2.36 15.11 24.34
C SER A 448 -1.08 15.36 25.13
N LEU A 449 -0.16 14.41 25.11
CA LEU A 449 1.13 14.47 25.79
C LEU A 449 2.29 14.75 24.81
N SER A 450 2.00 14.99 23.54
CA SER A 450 3.02 15.19 22.52
C SER A 450 3.92 16.39 22.85
N SER A 451 5.23 16.18 22.72
CA SER A 451 6.24 17.24 22.88
C SER A 451 6.23 18.27 21.74
N ALA A 452 5.46 18.03 20.68
CA ALA A 452 5.28 18.94 19.55
C ALA A 452 4.26 20.06 19.82
N ILE A 453 3.49 19.96 20.91
CA ILE A 453 2.42 20.90 21.21
C ILE A 453 3.00 22.25 21.67
N GLY A 454 2.59 23.35 21.01
CA GLY A 454 2.86 24.72 21.36
C GLY A 454 4.32 25.18 21.18
N ILE A 455 5.13 24.44 20.41
CA ILE A 455 6.54 24.79 20.16
C ILE A 455 6.76 25.59 18.86
N GLY A 456 5.73 25.68 17.99
CA GLY A 456 5.87 26.28 16.66
C GLY A 456 6.12 27.81 16.69
N ASP A 457 6.93 28.26 15.71
CA ASP A 457 7.12 29.70 15.45
C ASP A 457 5.87 30.33 14.84
N THR A 458 5.37 31.37 15.45
CA THR A 458 4.14 32.05 15.05
C THR A 458 4.27 32.74 13.69
N LEU A 459 5.45 33.30 13.36
CA LEU A 459 5.63 34.01 12.08
C LEU A 459 5.61 33.03 10.89
N ALA A 460 6.26 31.87 11.04
CA ALA A 460 6.18 30.82 10.03
C ALA A 460 4.75 30.24 9.90
N THR A 461 4.03 30.15 11.03
CA THR A 461 2.64 29.69 11.09
C THR A 461 1.69 30.59 10.28
N LEU A 462 1.96 31.88 10.15
CA LEU A 462 1.13 32.77 9.31
C LEU A 462 1.13 32.38 7.82
N ARG A 463 2.12 31.63 7.35
CA ARG A 463 2.16 31.09 5.99
C ARG A 463 1.23 29.88 5.82
N TYR A 464 0.97 29.14 6.91
CA TYR A 464 0.07 27.98 7.01
C TYR A 464 -0.85 28.10 8.22
N PRO A 465 -1.82 29.05 8.20
CA PRO A 465 -2.65 29.36 9.36
C PRO A 465 -3.63 28.21 9.72
N LEU A 466 -3.88 27.33 8.77
CA LEU A 466 -4.67 26.11 8.96
C LEU A 466 -3.76 24.88 8.90
N ASP A 467 -4.03 23.90 9.73
CA ASP A 467 -3.40 22.60 9.64
C ASP A 467 -3.93 21.81 8.45
N ARG A 468 -3.37 20.62 8.19
CA ARG A 468 -3.79 19.77 7.07
C ARG A 468 -5.27 19.33 7.14
N LYS A 469 -5.90 19.37 8.32
CA LYS A 469 -7.33 19.08 8.54
C LYS A 469 -8.21 20.33 8.58
N GLY A 470 -7.65 21.49 8.32
CA GLY A 470 -8.36 22.77 8.32
C GLY A 470 -8.56 23.38 9.70
N LYS A 471 -7.90 22.88 10.74
CA LYS A 471 -7.91 23.47 12.07
C LYS A 471 -7.02 24.71 12.10
N ASN A 472 -7.52 25.80 12.72
CA ASN A 472 -6.76 27.02 12.91
C ASN A 472 -5.63 26.77 13.93
N ARG A 473 -4.36 26.97 13.52
CA ARG A 473 -3.17 26.73 14.32
C ARG A 473 -2.97 27.70 15.48
N LEU A 474 -3.54 28.89 15.39
CA LEU A 474 -3.44 29.93 16.41
C LEU A 474 -4.71 30.07 17.25
N SER A 475 -5.58 29.05 17.29
CA SER A 475 -6.83 29.08 18.03
C SER A 475 -6.62 29.20 19.56
N ASP A 476 -5.49 28.72 20.06
CA ASP A 476 -5.06 28.80 21.46
C ASP A 476 -3.80 29.67 21.65
N HIS A 477 -3.44 30.49 20.66
CA HIS A 477 -2.30 31.40 20.60
C HIS A 477 -0.92 30.72 20.53
N ARG A 478 -0.87 29.42 20.32
CA ARG A 478 0.39 28.67 20.16
C ARG A 478 0.18 27.64 19.02
N SER A 479 1.08 27.63 18.06
CA SER A 479 1.05 26.60 17.03
C SER A 479 1.85 25.37 17.43
N ASP A 480 1.40 24.22 16.99
CA ASP A 480 2.12 22.97 17.16
C ASP A 480 3.11 22.76 16.02
N ALA A 481 4.17 21.98 16.24
CA ALA A 481 5.00 21.48 15.17
C ALA A 481 4.30 20.33 14.42
N GLY A 482 4.69 20.15 13.15
CA GLY A 482 4.10 19.13 12.28
C GLY A 482 2.88 19.60 11.49
N CYS A 483 2.33 18.69 10.68
CA CYS A 483 1.24 19.01 9.76
C CYS A 483 -0.16 18.97 10.40
N TYR A 484 -0.29 18.57 11.65
CA TYR A 484 -1.54 18.53 12.40
C TYR A 484 -1.44 19.33 13.69
N GLU A 485 -2.51 20.03 14.00
CA GLU A 485 -2.70 20.74 15.25
C GLU A 485 -3.42 19.84 16.26
N TYR A 486 -2.95 19.77 17.50
CA TYR A 486 -3.58 18.97 18.55
C TYR A 486 -5.07 19.32 18.69
N SER A 487 -5.89 18.31 18.74
CA SER A 487 -7.33 18.44 18.99
C SER A 487 -7.71 17.55 20.16
N SER A 488 -8.20 18.15 21.25
CA SER A 488 -8.78 17.37 22.32
C SER A 488 -9.93 16.50 21.78
N PRO A 489 -10.03 15.23 22.18
CA PRO A 489 -11.17 14.41 21.81
C PRO A 489 -12.47 15.13 22.26
N PRO A 490 -13.57 15.01 21.50
CA PRO A 490 -14.84 15.59 21.91
C PRO A 490 -15.20 15.03 23.28
N THR A 491 -15.44 15.93 24.23
CA THR A 491 -15.99 15.57 25.55
C THR A 491 -17.35 14.90 25.32
N LEU A 492 -17.38 13.59 25.48
CA LEU A 492 -18.65 12.84 25.51
C LEU A 492 -19.35 13.27 26.80
N TRP A 493 -20.37 14.09 26.67
CA TRP A 493 -21.34 14.42 27.71
C TRP A 493 -22.46 13.36 27.73
#